data_c9c1d4b664e406b579649afbacf993c2
#
_entry.id   c9c1d4b664e406b579649afbacf993c2
#
_cell.length_a   1.000
_cell.length_b   1.000
_cell.length_c   1.000
_cell.angle_alpha   90.00
_cell.angle_beta   90.00
_cell.angle_gamma   90.00
#
_symmetry.space_group_name_H-M   'P 1'
#
loop_
_entity.id
_entity.type
_entity.pdbx_description
1 polymer ?
#
loop_
_entity_poly.entity_id
_entity_poly.type
_entity_poly.pdbx_seq_one_letter_code
_entity_poly.pdbx_strand_id
1 'polypeptide(L)'
;MSLNRVRAEQPAFEVAASAVLIGQAHLGAGALLAQGVVLRSRGGSAALGNHSAVLENGVLVGWPDRPVEIGQRTVFGHRATIVGARVGDLCEIGNGAILMPGSRLGDGCILGEGTLVPPGAIIPDDTVLVGRPPHVLRSATEADRARLAALRGGQVDLTRHPGTTVVAPPVAGAHMGRLYAYRDKSPRIAASAVLFDSAEVTGDVVIGEGSIIGAGVKIIGDSHGPVRIGARVQILENTVLHLLPDNELVVEDDVVIGPGAMIHGCHLGAGTVVEPAAIVCDSSRVGAGSVIRAGACVKQRARFDDRAVLDGFPAVQVGSLDAAPGRPAWAFDPEDLPTPLPLAP
;
A
#
# COMPACT_ATOMS: atom_id res chain seq x y z
N MET A 1 -2.57 54.27 -3.60
CA MET A 1 -2.40 53.24 -4.62
C MET A 1 -2.50 51.88 -3.93
N SER A 2 -3.66 51.24 -3.99
CA SER A 2 -3.92 49.94 -3.39
C SER A 2 -3.45 48.87 -4.36
N LEU A 3 -2.40 48.12 -3.99
CA LEU A 3 -1.97 46.96 -4.74
C LEU A 3 -2.95 45.83 -4.43
N ASN A 4 -3.93 45.64 -5.31
CA ASN A 4 -4.70 44.42 -5.41
C ASN A 4 -3.73 43.27 -5.69
N ARG A 5 -3.30 42.55 -4.65
CA ARG A 5 -2.72 41.21 -4.82
C ARG A 5 -3.86 40.33 -5.32
N VAL A 6 -3.82 40.02 -6.63
CA VAL A 6 -4.55 38.89 -7.18
C VAL A 6 -4.05 37.67 -6.40
N ARG A 7 -4.89 37.12 -5.52
CA ARG A 7 -4.68 35.78 -4.95
C ARG A 7 -4.71 34.84 -6.16
N ALA A 8 -3.56 34.27 -6.52
CA ALA A 8 -3.57 33.13 -7.41
C ALA A 8 -4.51 32.10 -6.79
N GLU A 9 -5.53 31.70 -7.54
CA GLU A 9 -6.39 30.60 -7.14
C GLU A 9 -5.47 29.40 -6.84
N GLN A 10 -5.51 28.92 -5.60
CA GLN A 10 -4.79 27.69 -5.26
C GLN A 10 -5.36 26.56 -6.14
N PRO A 11 -4.51 25.70 -6.70
CA PRO A 11 -5.00 24.58 -7.50
C PRO A 11 -6.01 23.78 -6.67
N ALA A 12 -7.06 23.31 -7.34
CA ALA A 12 -8.15 22.58 -6.66
C ALA A 12 -7.60 21.41 -5.83
N PHE A 13 -6.54 20.75 -6.28
CA PHE A 13 -5.76 19.70 -5.59
C PHE A 13 -4.40 19.54 -6.28
N GLU A 14 -3.47 18.81 -5.67
CA GLU A 14 -2.15 18.52 -6.21
C GLU A 14 -1.89 17.01 -6.25
N VAL A 15 -1.48 16.50 -7.40
CA VAL A 15 -1.03 15.12 -7.61
C VAL A 15 0.38 15.18 -8.19
N ALA A 16 1.36 14.68 -7.44
CA ALA A 16 2.75 14.69 -7.87
C ALA A 16 2.95 13.83 -9.12
N ALA A 17 3.94 14.17 -9.95
CA ALA A 17 4.16 13.54 -11.26
C ALA A 17 4.40 12.00 -11.19
N SER A 18 4.92 11.50 -10.08
CA SER A 18 5.14 10.07 -9.86
C SER A 18 4.05 9.41 -9.00
N ALA A 19 3.03 10.15 -8.57
CA ALA A 19 1.89 9.54 -7.92
C ALA A 19 1.00 8.85 -8.95
N VAL A 20 0.42 7.72 -8.57
CA VAL A 20 -0.45 6.91 -9.44
C VAL A 20 -1.85 6.86 -8.85
N LEU A 21 -2.83 7.30 -9.63
CA LEU A 21 -4.23 7.19 -9.30
C LEU A 21 -4.86 6.13 -10.22
N ILE A 22 -5.62 5.21 -9.63
CA ILE A 22 -6.28 4.11 -10.35
C ILE A 22 -7.75 4.09 -9.95
N GLY A 23 -8.62 4.20 -10.93
CA GLY A 23 -10.06 4.27 -10.74
C GLY A 23 -10.57 5.67 -10.49
N GLN A 24 -11.66 5.81 -9.75
CA GLN A 24 -12.31 7.08 -9.46
C GLN A 24 -12.09 7.50 -8.02
N ALA A 25 -11.58 8.70 -7.79
CA ALA A 25 -11.39 9.28 -6.46
C ALA A 25 -11.97 10.69 -6.37
N HIS A 26 -12.40 11.07 -5.17
CA HIS A 26 -12.85 12.41 -4.85
C HIS A 26 -11.77 13.14 -4.06
N LEU A 27 -11.25 14.24 -4.61
CA LEU A 27 -10.16 15.02 -4.02
C LEU A 27 -10.67 16.42 -3.63
N GLY A 28 -10.56 16.75 -2.37
CA GLY A 28 -10.92 18.06 -1.81
C GLY A 28 -9.98 19.17 -2.28
N ALA A 29 -10.40 20.41 -2.15
CA ALA A 29 -9.57 21.57 -2.46
C ALA A 29 -8.29 21.58 -1.62
N GLY A 30 -7.15 21.77 -2.25
CA GLY A 30 -5.84 21.73 -1.59
C GLY A 30 -5.39 20.34 -1.11
N ALA A 31 -6.07 19.26 -1.51
CA ALA A 31 -5.60 17.91 -1.22
C ALA A 31 -4.29 17.62 -1.98
N LEU A 32 -3.39 16.87 -1.35
CA LEU A 32 -2.07 16.52 -1.88
C LEU A 32 -1.86 15.02 -1.91
N LEU A 33 -1.49 14.49 -3.07
CA LEU A 33 -0.86 13.18 -3.24
C LEU A 33 0.61 13.38 -3.61
N ALA A 34 1.52 13.12 -2.68
CA ALA A 34 2.96 13.34 -2.87
C ALA A 34 3.61 12.29 -3.80
N GLN A 35 4.92 12.40 -4.00
CA GLN A 35 5.70 11.54 -4.90
C GLN A 35 5.57 10.05 -4.53
N GLY A 36 5.34 9.20 -5.53
CA GLY A 36 5.24 7.75 -5.35
C GLY A 36 4.01 7.28 -4.57
N VAL A 37 3.06 8.16 -4.26
CA VAL A 37 1.78 7.75 -3.67
C VAL A 37 1.00 6.93 -4.69
N VAL A 38 0.40 5.82 -4.25
CA VAL A 38 -0.55 5.06 -5.06
C VAL A 38 -1.92 5.10 -4.39
N LEU A 39 -2.91 5.61 -5.11
CA LEU A 39 -4.31 5.58 -4.71
C LEU A 39 -5.08 4.69 -5.67
N ARG A 40 -5.54 3.54 -5.19
CA ARG A 40 -6.42 2.64 -5.95
C ARG A 40 -7.83 2.63 -5.38
N SER A 41 -8.79 2.94 -6.24
CA SER A 41 -10.20 3.05 -5.90
C SER A 41 -11.04 2.23 -6.88
N ARG A 42 -11.69 1.20 -6.38
CA ARG A 42 -12.69 0.44 -7.11
C ARG A 42 -14.08 1.05 -6.88
N GLY A 43 -14.83 1.34 -7.94
CA GLY A 43 -16.20 1.85 -7.83
C GLY A 43 -16.33 3.21 -7.10
N GLY A 44 -15.35 4.10 -7.19
CA GLY A 44 -15.41 5.43 -6.58
C GLY A 44 -15.27 5.44 -5.05
N SER A 45 -14.60 4.45 -4.49
CA SER A 45 -14.46 4.21 -3.05
C SER A 45 -13.26 4.90 -2.41
N ALA A 46 -12.81 6.02 -2.92
CA ALA A 46 -11.76 6.83 -2.29
C ALA A 46 -12.13 8.32 -2.27
N ALA A 47 -11.99 8.93 -1.09
CA ALA A 47 -12.20 10.36 -0.90
C ALA A 47 -11.15 10.94 0.05
N LEU A 48 -10.54 12.06 -0.34
CA LEU A 48 -9.68 12.90 0.49
C LEU A 48 -10.36 14.24 0.73
N GLY A 49 -10.46 14.64 1.99
CA GLY A 49 -11.00 15.95 2.39
C GLY A 49 -10.07 17.10 2.05
N ASN A 50 -10.59 18.32 2.21
CA ASN A 50 -9.87 19.55 1.89
C ASN A 50 -8.55 19.66 2.67
N HIS A 51 -7.47 20.06 1.98
CA HIS A 51 -6.13 20.25 2.55
C HIS A 51 -5.55 19.02 3.26
N SER A 52 -6.05 17.82 2.96
CA SER A 52 -5.45 16.60 3.44
C SER A 52 -4.30 16.17 2.55
N ALA A 53 -3.28 15.57 3.15
CA ALA A 53 -2.06 15.20 2.44
C ALA A 53 -1.68 13.74 2.70
N VAL A 54 -1.28 13.05 1.64
CA VAL A 54 -0.62 11.75 1.73
C VAL A 54 0.81 11.94 1.26
N LEU A 55 1.77 11.75 2.17
CA LEU A 55 3.18 11.95 1.90
C LEU A 55 3.78 10.76 1.13
N GLU A 56 5.06 10.88 0.77
CA GLU A 56 5.73 10.06 -0.23
C GLU A 56 5.62 8.55 0.02
N ASN A 57 5.37 7.83 -1.07
CA ASN A 57 5.21 6.38 -1.12
C ASN A 57 4.06 5.84 -0.27
N GLY A 58 3.11 6.68 0.13
CA GLY A 58 1.88 6.24 0.77
C GLY A 58 1.03 5.38 -0.17
N VAL A 59 0.24 4.46 0.39
CA VAL A 59 -0.67 3.61 -0.40
C VAL A 59 -2.08 3.68 0.19
N LEU A 60 -3.06 3.95 -0.67
CA LEU A 60 -4.47 3.97 -0.34
C LEU A 60 -5.22 3.00 -1.24
N VAL A 61 -5.91 2.04 -0.64
CA VAL A 61 -6.71 1.03 -1.38
C VAL A 61 -8.12 0.99 -0.84
N GLY A 62 -9.10 1.36 -1.68
CA GLY A 62 -10.52 1.31 -1.33
C GLY A 62 -11.35 0.50 -2.33
N TRP A 63 -12.45 -0.10 -1.85
CA TRP A 63 -13.47 -0.79 -2.65
C TRP A 63 -14.86 -0.55 -2.05
N PRO A 64 -15.97 -0.81 -2.77
CA PRO A 64 -17.32 -0.36 -2.35
C PRO A 64 -17.69 -0.69 -0.91
N ASP A 65 -17.39 -1.91 -0.44
CA ASP A 65 -17.73 -2.35 0.92
C ASP A 65 -16.77 -1.79 1.99
N ARG A 66 -15.61 -1.33 1.60
CA ARG A 66 -14.57 -0.76 2.46
C ARG A 66 -13.89 0.41 1.76
N PRO A 67 -14.57 1.57 1.72
CA PRO A 67 -13.97 2.77 1.12
C PRO A 67 -12.81 3.30 1.97
N VAL A 68 -11.91 4.03 1.33
CA VAL A 68 -10.97 4.93 1.99
C VAL A 68 -11.60 6.32 2.02
N GLU A 69 -11.97 6.76 3.21
CA GLU A 69 -12.53 8.09 3.42
C GLU A 69 -11.65 8.85 4.41
N ILE A 70 -11.07 9.94 3.96
CA ILE A 70 -10.17 10.78 4.75
C ILE A 70 -10.82 12.13 4.93
N GLY A 71 -10.92 12.57 6.17
CA GLY A 71 -11.43 13.88 6.56
C GLY A 71 -10.54 15.02 6.08
N GLN A 72 -10.84 16.23 6.51
CA GLN A 72 -10.14 17.44 6.13
C GLN A 72 -8.88 17.65 6.96
N ARG A 73 -7.85 18.26 6.36
CA ARG A 73 -6.60 18.64 7.04
C ARG A 73 -5.92 17.49 7.80
N THR A 74 -6.16 16.27 7.35
CA THR A 74 -5.50 15.05 7.85
C THR A 74 -4.25 14.77 7.04
N VAL A 75 -3.14 14.48 7.73
CA VAL A 75 -1.85 14.21 7.08
C VAL A 75 -1.39 12.79 7.39
N PHE A 76 -1.08 12.06 6.33
CA PHE A 76 -0.45 10.75 6.41
C PHE A 76 1.04 10.88 6.16
N GLY A 77 1.84 10.39 7.09
CA GLY A 77 3.29 10.32 6.96
C GLY A 77 3.75 9.39 5.83
N HIS A 78 5.05 9.43 5.56
CA HIS A 78 5.67 8.66 4.48
C HIS A 78 5.42 7.16 4.63
N ARG A 79 5.16 6.49 3.52
CA ARG A 79 4.92 5.04 3.47
C ARG A 79 3.75 4.54 4.34
N ALA A 80 2.85 5.42 4.74
CA ALA A 80 1.61 4.99 5.40
C ALA A 80 0.78 4.14 4.43
N THR A 81 0.17 3.07 4.96
CA THR A 81 -0.62 2.12 4.16
C THR A 81 -2.04 2.07 4.69
N ILE A 82 -2.99 2.53 3.90
CA ILE A 82 -4.40 2.67 4.28
C ILE A 82 -5.23 1.77 3.38
N VAL A 83 -5.83 0.74 3.96
CA VAL A 83 -6.61 -0.26 3.24
C VAL A 83 -8.03 -0.29 3.78
N GLY A 84 -8.99 0.23 3.02
CA GLY A 84 -10.41 0.18 3.38
C GLY A 84 -10.76 0.79 4.73
N ALA A 85 -10.15 1.92 5.08
CA ALA A 85 -10.26 2.56 6.39
C ALA A 85 -10.84 3.98 6.29
N ARG A 86 -11.42 4.46 7.39
CA ARG A 86 -11.94 5.83 7.52
C ARG A 86 -11.16 6.59 8.57
N VAL A 87 -10.82 7.84 8.28
CA VAL A 87 -10.05 8.71 9.16
C VAL A 87 -10.74 10.07 9.22
N GLY A 88 -10.94 10.58 10.42
CA GLY A 88 -11.59 11.86 10.68
C GLY A 88 -10.77 13.07 10.25
N ASP A 89 -11.25 14.22 10.66
CA ASP A 89 -10.63 15.52 10.40
C ASP A 89 -9.42 15.76 11.33
N LEU A 90 -8.46 16.57 10.91
CA LEU A 90 -7.32 17.02 11.72
C LEU A 90 -6.44 15.90 12.32
N CYS A 91 -6.41 14.72 11.72
CA CYS A 91 -5.56 13.65 12.21
C CYS A 91 -4.10 13.80 11.72
N GLU A 92 -3.17 13.29 12.51
CA GLU A 92 -1.76 13.09 12.15
C GLU A 92 -1.40 11.61 12.23
N ILE A 93 -1.07 11.04 11.09
CA ILE A 93 -0.79 9.61 10.96
C ILE A 93 0.71 9.45 10.73
N GLY A 94 1.41 8.78 11.66
CA GLY A 94 2.86 8.61 11.62
C GLY A 94 3.36 7.84 10.40
N ASN A 95 4.67 8.01 10.09
CA ASN A 95 5.30 7.31 8.98
C ASN A 95 5.17 5.79 9.13
N GLY A 96 4.90 5.10 8.03
CA GLY A 96 4.75 3.66 8.02
C GLY A 96 3.60 3.11 8.86
N ALA A 97 2.65 3.95 9.28
CA ALA A 97 1.44 3.49 9.93
C ALA A 97 0.59 2.65 8.98
N ILE A 98 -0.13 1.67 9.52
CA ILE A 98 -0.94 0.74 8.75
C ILE A 98 -2.37 0.77 9.29
N LEU A 99 -3.33 1.11 8.45
CA LEU A 99 -4.74 1.09 8.78
C LEU A 99 -5.41 -0.02 7.97
N MET A 100 -5.99 -0.99 8.70
CA MET A 100 -6.55 -2.20 8.10
C MET A 100 -8.06 -2.08 7.83
N PRO A 101 -8.63 -2.96 6.98
CA PRO A 101 -9.99 -2.84 6.50
C PRO A 101 -11.05 -2.68 7.60
N GLY A 102 -11.91 -1.68 7.42
CA GLY A 102 -13.00 -1.39 8.35
C GLY A 102 -12.60 -0.63 9.59
N SER A 103 -11.30 -0.32 9.79
CA SER A 103 -10.87 0.53 10.89
C SER A 103 -11.39 1.96 10.72
N ARG A 104 -11.66 2.62 11.83
CA ARG A 104 -12.16 4.01 11.87
C ARG A 104 -11.41 4.79 12.94
N LEU A 105 -10.89 5.94 12.56
CA LEU A 105 -10.33 6.92 13.47
C LEU A 105 -11.28 8.12 13.53
N GLY A 106 -11.56 8.59 14.74
CA GLY A 106 -12.26 9.83 14.97
C GLY A 106 -11.40 11.06 14.63
N ASP A 107 -11.93 12.24 14.90
CA ASP A 107 -11.25 13.52 14.63
C ASP A 107 -10.09 13.76 15.61
N GLY A 108 -9.08 14.49 15.20
CA GLY A 108 -7.95 14.88 16.05
C GLY A 108 -7.05 13.75 16.54
N CYS A 109 -7.14 12.56 15.95
CA CYS A 109 -6.30 11.43 16.34
C CYS A 109 -4.84 11.63 15.91
N ILE A 110 -3.91 11.17 16.76
CA ILE A 110 -2.47 11.15 16.48
C ILE A 110 -1.98 9.71 16.57
N LEU A 111 -1.49 9.18 15.46
CA LEU A 111 -0.86 7.86 15.41
C LEU A 111 0.66 8.01 15.38
N GLY A 112 1.33 7.30 16.29
CA GLY A 112 2.79 7.23 16.27
C GLY A 112 3.32 6.44 15.06
N GLU A 113 4.62 6.58 14.81
CA GLU A 113 5.33 5.92 13.72
C GLU A 113 5.08 4.41 13.72
N GLY A 114 4.80 3.86 12.54
CA GLY A 114 4.60 2.43 12.36
C GLY A 114 3.41 1.83 13.12
N THR A 115 2.50 2.60 13.67
CA THR A 115 1.32 2.10 14.38
C THR A 115 0.44 1.26 13.47
N LEU A 116 0.02 0.10 13.93
CA LEU A 116 -0.94 -0.76 13.24
C LEU A 116 -2.34 -0.61 13.85
N VAL A 117 -3.29 -0.14 13.07
CA VAL A 117 -4.71 -0.15 13.44
C VAL A 117 -5.36 -1.40 12.85
N PRO A 118 -5.77 -2.37 13.68
CA PRO A 118 -6.25 -3.66 13.18
C PRO A 118 -7.61 -3.56 12.48
N PRO A 119 -8.03 -4.62 11.75
CA PRO A 119 -9.30 -4.64 11.05
C PRO A 119 -10.48 -4.34 11.98
N GLY A 120 -11.37 -3.47 11.54
CA GLY A 120 -12.60 -3.13 12.26
C GLY A 120 -12.43 -2.33 13.54
N ALA A 121 -11.21 -1.97 13.94
CA ALA A 121 -10.97 -1.17 15.14
C ALA A 121 -11.63 0.21 15.03
N ILE A 122 -12.22 0.67 16.14
CA ILE A 122 -12.82 2.01 16.26
C ILE A 122 -12.01 2.81 17.28
N ILE A 123 -11.36 3.86 16.84
CA ILE A 123 -10.53 4.74 17.66
C ILE A 123 -11.32 6.04 17.87
N PRO A 124 -11.65 6.40 19.13
CA PRO A 124 -12.37 7.62 19.44
C PRO A 124 -11.62 8.89 19.02
N ASP A 125 -12.34 10.00 18.96
CA ASP A 125 -11.75 11.33 18.75
C ASP A 125 -10.65 11.63 19.76
N ASP A 126 -9.72 12.49 19.39
CA ASP A 126 -8.64 12.99 20.26
C ASP A 126 -7.80 11.86 20.91
N THR A 127 -7.57 10.79 20.21
CA THR A 127 -6.78 9.66 20.73
C THR A 127 -5.35 9.69 20.19
N VAL A 128 -4.36 9.57 21.10
CA VAL A 128 -2.97 9.30 20.74
C VAL A 128 -2.73 7.78 20.83
N LEU A 129 -2.49 7.15 19.70
CA LEU A 129 -2.37 5.69 19.56
C LEU A 129 -0.96 5.33 19.06
N VAL A 130 -0.35 4.30 19.63
CA VAL A 130 1.00 3.86 19.25
C VAL A 130 1.15 2.35 19.25
N GLY A 131 2.04 1.83 18.43
CA GLY A 131 2.59 0.48 18.55
C GLY A 131 1.95 -0.61 17.67
N ARG A 132 2.54 -1.81 17.77
CA ARG A 132 2.13 -3.09 17.15
C ARG A 132 2.33 -4.21 18.16
N PRO A 133 1.29 -4.67 18.88
CA PRO A 133 -0.12 -4.27 18.83
C PRO A 133 -0.33 -2.82 19.28
N PRO A 134 -1.42 -2.18 18.80
CA PRO A 134 -1.69 -0.79 19.14
C PRO A 134 -2.20 -0.66 20.57
N HIS A 135 -1.82 0.41 21.23
CA HIS A 135 -2.37 0.79 22.54
C HIS A 135 -2.58 2.31 22.59
N VAL A 136 -3.60 2.72 23.31
CA VAL A 136 -3.87 4.12 23.59
C VAL A 136 -2.82 4.63 24.56
N LEU A 137 -2.02 5.58 24.11
CA LEU A 137 -1.00 6.20 24.96
C LEU A 137 -1.66 7.21 25.93
N ARG A 138 -2.54 8.05 25.41
CA ARG A 138 -3.28 9.09 26.13
C ARG A 138 -4.33 9.73 25.23
N SER A 139 -5.16 10.57 25.78
CA SER A 139 -5.96 11.50 24.98
C SER A 139 -5.08 12.63 24.45
N ALA A 140 -5.45 13.21 23.29
CA ALA A 140 -4.81 14.41 22.76
C ALA A 140 -5.11 15.60 23.68
N THR A 141 -4.07 16.37 23.97
CA THR A 141 -4.17 17.57 24.79
C THR A 141 -4.54 18.79 23.94
N GLU A 142 -4.91 19.89 24.60
CA GLU A 142 -5.10 21.16 23.89
C GLU A 142 -3.81 21.65 23.20
N ALA A 143 -2.64 21.39 23.81
CA ALA A 143 -1.35 21.67 23.18
C ALA A 143 -1.12 20.85 21.90
N ASP A 144 -1.55 19.57 21.87
CA ASP A 144 -1.50 18.76 20.64
C ASP A 144 -2.41 19.36 19.57
N ARG A 145 -3.64 19.72 19.90
CA ARG A 145 -4.58 20.34 18.97
C ARG A 145 -4.05 21.68 18.44
N ALA A 146 -3.50 22.50 19.31
CA ALA A 146 -2.89 23.78 18.93
C ALA A 146 -1.69 23.56 17.98
N ARG A 147 -0.84 22.54 18.24
CA ARG A 147 0.27 22.16 17.39
C ARG A 147 -0.23 21.68 16.01
N LEU A 148 -1.24 20.80 15.98
CA LEU A 148 -1.84 20.35 14.73
C LEU A 148 -2.42 21.51 13.92
N ALA A 149 -3.14 22.41 14.54
CA ALA A 149 -3.67 23.60 13.90
C ALA A 149 -2.55 24.50 13.34
N ALA A 150 -1.49 24.75 14.12
CA ALA A 150 -0.35 25.56 13.69
C ALA A 150 0.36 24.94 12.47
N LEU A 151 0.58 23.64 12.47
CA LEU A 151 1.15 22.90 11.33
C LEU A 151 0.27 22.96 10.07
N ARG A 152 -1.03 23.25 10.21
CA ARG A 152 -1.99 23.41 9.12
C ARG A 152 -2.27 24.87 8.77
N GLY A 153 -1.41 25.81 9.18
CA GLY A 153 -1.51 27.23 8.84
C GLY A 153 -2.27 28.09 9.85
N GLY A 154 -2.52 27.61 11.05
CA GLY A 154 -3.07 28.35 12.19
C GLY A 154 -4.59 28.29 12.28
N GLN A 155 -5.33 29.09 11.51
CA GLN A 155 -6.79 28.98 11.48
C GLN A 155 -7.22 27.75 10.67
N VAL A 156 -7.89 26.83 11.35
CA VAL A 156 -8.40 25.62 10.73
C VAL A 156 -9.84 25.84 10.33
N ASP A 157 -10.07 25.99 9.03
CA ASP A 157 -11.41 25.97 8.46
C ASP A 157 -11.76 24.52 8.07
N LEU A 158 -12.78 23.97 8.71
CA LEU A 158 -13.35 22.65 8.42
C LEU A 158 -14.64 22.73 7.62
N THR A 159 -14.93 23.87 7.01
CA THR A 159 -16.07 23.98 6.10
C THR A 159 -15.88 23.00 4.94
N ARG A 160 -16.84 22.12 4.77
CA ARG A 160 -16.82 21.15 3.69
C ARG A 160 -17.13 21.83 2.37
N HIS A 161 -16.16 21.83 1.47
CA HIS A 161 -16.35 22.27 0.09
C HIS A 161 -16.46 21.05 -0.84
N PRO A 162 -17.23 21.13 -1.93
CA PRO A 162 -17.27 20.09 -2.92
C PRO A 162 -15.86 19.94 -3.51
N GLY A 163 -15.34 18.71 -3.47
CA GLY A 163 -14.08 18.37 -4.13
C GLY A 163 -14.28 18.07 -5.61
N THR A 164 -13.20 17.69 -6.26
CA THR A 164 -13.18 17.30 -7.67
C THR A 164 -13.13 15.78 -7.79
N THR A 165 -14.01 15.21 -8.60
CA THR A 165 -13.93 13.80 -8.95
C THR A 165 -12.93 13.61 -10.08
N VAL A 166 -11.91 12.81 -9.82
CA VAL A 166 -10.89 12.43 -10.79
C VAL A 166 -11.12 10.97 -11.18
N VAL A 167 -11.04 10.68 -12.47
CA VAL A 167 -11.13 9.31 -13.01
C VAL A 167 -9.84 9.00 -13.76
N ALA A 168 -9.13 7.97 -13.33
CA ALA A 168 -7.91 7.51 -13.97
C ALA A 168 -8.00 5.99 -14.20
N PRO A 169 -8.16 5.53 -15.43
CA PRO A 169 -8.13 4.11 -15.75
C PRO A 169 -6.75 3.53 -15.43
N PRO A 170 -6.68 2.24 -15.08
CA PRO A 170 -5.39 1.59 -14.87
C PRO A 170 -4.58 1.58 -16.18
N VAL A 171 -3.32 2.01 -16.11
CA VAL A 171 -2.36 1.88 -17.21
C VAL A 171 -1.51 0.64 -16.94
N ALA A 172 -1.93 -0.48 -17.53
CA ALA A 172 -1.32 -1.77 -17.32
C ALA A 172 -1.46 -2.67 -18.55
N GLY A 173 -0.53 -3.61 -18.71
CA GLY A 173 -0.51 -4.61 -19.78
C GLY A 173 0.74 -5.46 -19.70
N ALA A 174 0.84 -6.52 -20.50
CA ALA A 174 1.92 -7.51 -20.41
C ALA A 174 3.34 -6.90 -20.54
N HIS A 175 3.48 -5.78 -21.22
CA HIS A 175 4.77 -5.13 -21.47
C HIS A 175 4.75 -3.64 -21.08
N MET A 176 3.85 -3.23 -20.19
CA MET A 176 3.73 -1.83 -19.78
C MET A 176 4.73 -1.44 -18.71
N GLY A 177 5.22 -2.39 -17.90
CA GLY A 177 6.22 -2.12 -16.86
C GLY A 177 7.58 -1.73 -17.44
N ARG A 178 8.40 -1.09 -16.64
CA ARG A 178 9.79 -0.72 -16.97
C ARG A 178 10.70 -1.90 -16.74
N LEU A 179 11.20 -2.51 -17.81
CA LEU A 179 12.06 -3.68 -17.77
C LEU A 179 13.52 -3.28 -17.98
N TYR A 180 14.40 -3.68 -17.08
CA TYR A 180 15.82 -3.37 -17.12
C TYR A 180 16.65 -4.64 -17.18
N ALA A 181 17.59 -4.71 -18.14
CA ALA A 181 18.62 -5.72 -18.14
C ALA A 181 19.66 -5.42 -17.04
N TYR A 182 20.21 -6.45 -16.43
CA TYR A 182 21.38 -6.39 -15.58
C TYR A 182 22.44 -7.33 -16.10
N ARG A 183 23.54 -6.78 -16.67
CA ARG A 183 24.58 -7.52 -17.41
C ARG A 183 23.93 -8.31 -18.57
N ASP A 184 24.09 -9.64 -18.57
CA ASP A 184 23.53 -10.58 -19.55
C ASP A 184 22.14 -11.10 -19.21
N LYS A 185 21.55 -10.64 -18.09
CA LYS A 185 20.25 -11.10 -17.59
C LYS A 185 19.16 -10.09 -17.86
N SER A 186 18.04 -10.56 -18.36
CA SER A 186 16.84 -9.76 -18.62
C SER A 186 15.60 -10.41 -18.06
N PRO A 187 14.61 -9.63 -17.61
CA PRO A 187 13.34 -10.18 -17.16
C PRO A 187 12.63 -10.99 -18.24
N ARG A 188 12.03 -12.11 -17.84
CA ARG A 188 11.17 -12.94 -18.67
C ARG A 188 9.76 -12.91 -18.11
N ILE A 189 8.86 -12.31 -18.85
CA ILE A 189 7.48 -12.04 -18.43
C ILE A 189 6.55 -12.90 -19.28
N ALA A 190 5.67 -13.68 -18.66
CA ALA A 190 4.65 -14.43 -19.37
C ALA A 190 3.67 -13.50 -20.10
N ALA A 191 3.19 -13.92 -21.27
CA ALA A 191 2.36 -13.09 -22.13
C ALA A 191 1.03 -12.67 -21.49
N SER A 192 0.50 -13.48 -20.56
CA SER A 192 -0.73 -13.20 -19.83
C SER A 192 -0.52 -12.44 -18.51
N ALA A 193 0.73 -12.16 -18.12
CA ALA A 193 1.00 -11.35 -16.94
C ALA A 193 0.66 -9.88 -17.21
N VAL A 194 0.19 -9.17 -16.17
CA VAL A 194 -0.18 -7.75 -16.25
C VAL A 194 0.74 -6.94 -15.35
N LEU A 195 1.48 -6.00 -15.93
CA LEU A 195 2.35 -5.07 -15.21
C LEU A 195 1.78 -3.66 -15.34
N PHE A 196 1.71 -2.93 -14.24
CA PHE A 196 1.42 -1.50 -14.28
C PHE A 196 2.62 -0.74 -14.85
N ASP A 197 2.38 0.37 -15.52
CA ASP A 197 3.41 1.17 -16.20
C ASP A 197 4.51 1.70 -15.28
N SER A 198 4.16 1.91 -14.00
CA SER A 198 5.08 2.35 -12.94
C SER A 198 5.81 1.20 -12.22
N ALA A 199 5.51 -0.07 -12.54
CA ALA A 199 6.26 -1.20 -12.02
C ALA A 199 7.66 -1.27 -12.67
N GLU A 200 8.68 -1.64 -11.90
CA GLU A 200 10.05 -1.79 -12.37
C GLU A 200 10.57 -3.20 -12.09
N VAL A 201 11.10 -3.85 -13.11
CA VAL A 201 11.62 -5.21 -13.03
C VAL A 201 13.03 -5.24 -13.62
N THR A 202 14.01 -5.67 -12.83
CA THR A 202 15.43 -5.61 -13.18
C THR A 202 16.09 -6.98 -13.11
N GLY A 203 16.81 -7.40 -14.17
CA GLY A 203 17.75 -8.50 -14.16
C GLY A 203 17.11 -9.89 -14.28
N ASP A 204 17.62 -10.87 -13.51
CA ASP A 204 17.18 -12.28 -13.56
C ASP A 204 15.85 -12.49 -12.83
N VAL A 205 14.77 -12.08 -13.46
CA VAL A 205 13.41 -12.21 -12.94
C VAL A 205 12.56 -13.01 -13.92
N VAL A 206 11.80 -13.97 -13.40
CA VAL A 206 10.77 -14.70 -14.16
C VAL A 206 9.42 -14.43 -13.53
N ILE A 207 8.43 -14.02 -14.34
CA ILE A 207 7.05 -13.80 -13.89
C ILE A 207 6.14 -14.73 -14.70
N GLY A 208 5.39 -15.57 -13.97
CA GLY A 208 4.51 -16.59 -14.52
C GLY A 208 3.16 -16.06 -15.02
N GLU A 209 2.42 -16.96 -15.65
CA GLU A 209 1.15 -16.72 -16.32
C GLU A 209 0.09 -16.12 -15.39
N GLY A 210 -0.68 -15.13 -15.88
CA GLY A 210 -1.79 -14.53 -15.16
C GLY A 210 -1.40 -13.74 -13.91
N SER A 211 -0.10 -13.50 -13.69
CA SER A 211 0.36 -12.71 -12.53
C SER A 211 0.15 -11.21 -12.74
N ILE A 212 -0.08 -10.48 -11.65
CA ILE A 212 -0.38 -9.04 -11.64
C ILE A 212 0.69 -8.33 -10.81
N ILE A 213 1.40 -7.39 -11.41
CA ILE A 213 2.44 -6.57 -10.77
C ILE A 213 1.93 -5.13 -10.68
N GLY A 214 1.57 -4.71 -9.48
CA GLY A 214 0.91 -3.43 -9.19
C GLY A 214 1.79 -2.20 -9.40
N ALA A 215 1.15 -1.04 -9.28
CA ALA A 215 1.81 0.25 -9.44
C ALA A 215 2.93 0.45 -8.40
N GLY A 216 4.07 0.99 -8.83
CA GLY A 216 5.21 1.30 -7.97
C GLY A 216 5.99 0.09 -7.45
N VAL A 217 5.62 -1.13 -7.83
CA VAL A 217 6.34 -2.36 -7.44
C VAL A 217 7.75 -2.35 -8.00
N LYS A 218 8.73 -2.78 -7.19
CA LYS A 218 10.12 -2.95 -7.58
C LYS A 218 10.54 -4.41 -7.41
N ILE A 219 10.96 -5.07 -8.48
CA ILE A 219 11.46 -6.45 -8.46
C ILE A 219 12.88 -6.45 -8.98
N ILE A 220 13.83 -6.84 -8.12
CA ILE A 220 15.26 -6.70 -8.40
C ILE A 220 15.94 -8.07 -8.29
N GLY A 221 16.25 -8.68 -9.45
CA GLY A 221 17.06 -9.90 -9.61
C GLY A 221 18.40 -9.55 -10.23
N ASP A 222 19.22 -8.77 -9.54
CA ASP A 222 20.50 -8.25 -9.99
C ASP A 222 21.67 -9.26 -9.80
N SER A 223 22.82 -8.82 -9.31
CA SER A 223 23.96 -9.68 -9.04
C SER A 223 23.77 -10.65 -7.87
N HIS A 224 22.76 -10.45 -7.04
CA HIS A 224 22.57 -11.18 -5.79
C HIS A 224 21.88 -12.53 -5.98
N GLY A 225 21.06 -12.69 -7.00
CA GLY A 225 20.42 -13.97 -7.31
C GLY A 225 19.13 -13.84 -8.12
N PRO A 226 18.51 -14.97 -8.46
CA PRO A 226 17.29 -14.99 -9.24
C PRO A 226 16.05 -14.72 -8.42
N VAL A 227 15.06 -14.08 -9.07
CA VAL A 227 13.69 -13.95 -8.57
C VAL A 227 12.76 -14.79 -9.45
N ARG A 228 12.02 -15.70 -8.84
CA ARG A 228 11.09 -16.60 -9.51
C ARG A 228 9.68 -16.39 -8.96
N ILE A 229 8.81 -15.90 -9.80
CA ILE A 229 7.40 -15.63 -9.49
C ILE A 229 6.55 -16.58 -10.32
N GLY A 230 5.74 -17.38 -9.64
CA GLY A 230 4.83 -18.37 -10.20
C GLY A 230 3.67 -17.77 -10.99
N ALA A 231 2.67 -18.59 -11.26
CA ALA A 231 1.47 -18.21 -11.98
C ALA A 231 0.42 -17.59 -11.02
N ARG A 232 -0.41 -16.69 -11.54
CA ARG A 232 -1.54 -16.04 -10.82
C ARG A 232 -1.14 -15.36 -9.51
N VAL A 233 0.13 -14.97 -9.39
CA VAL A 233 0.66 -14.21 -8.26
C VAL A 233 0.22 -12.76 -8.38
N GLN A 234 -0.18 -12.15 -7.26
CA GLN A 234 -0.43 -10.71 -7.20
C GLN A 234 0.57 -10.04 -6.27
N ILE A 235 1.31 -9.06 -6.79
CA ILE A 235 2.22 -8.22 -6.01
C ILE A 235 1.67 -6.80 -6.07
N LEU A 236 1.19 -6.29 -4.92
CA LEU A 236 0.45 -5.05 -4.89
C LEU A 236 1.35 -3.82 -4.67
N GLU A 237 0.73 -2.68 -4.65
CA GLU A 237 1.30 -1.35 -4.76
C GLU A 237 2.51 -1.11 -3.85
N ASN A 238 3.55 -0.47 -4.39
CA ASN A 238 4.77 -0.06 -3.66
C ASN A 238 5.49 -1.19 -2.91
N THR A 239 5.26 -2.45 -3.30
CA THR A 239 5.98 -3.61 -2.76
C THR A 239 7.37 -3.71 -3.38
N VAL A 240 8.35 -4.12 -2.57
CA VAL A 240 9.73 -4.33 -3.01
C VAL A 240 10.12 -5.79 -2.84
N LEU A 241 10.63 -6.39 -3.91
CA LEU A 241 11.22 -7.73 -3.92
C LEU A 241 12.72 -7.60 -4.23
N HIS A 242 13.56 -8.08 -3.33
CA HIS A 242 15.02 -8.08 -3.48
C HIS A 242 15.62 -9.27 -2.73
N LEU A 243 16.94 -9.45 -2.75
CA LEU A 243 17.61 -10.56 -2.06
C LEU A 243 19.07 -10.22 -1.75
N LEU A 244 19.66 -10.93 -0.79
CA LEU A 244 21.09 -10.87 -0.50
C LEU A 244 21.90 -11.76 -1.48
N PRO A 245 23.23 -11.55 -1.60
CA PRO A 245 24.10 -12.41 -2.40
C PRO A 245 23.96 -13.90 -2.05
N ASP A 246 24.12 -14.75 -3.06
CA ASP A 246 24.06 -16.22 -2.94
C ASP A 246 22.73 -16.73 -2.40
N ASN A 247 21.63 -16.03 -2.67
CA ASN A 247 20.29 -16.39 -2.27
C ASN A 247 19.36 -16.47 -3.49
N GLU A 248 18.14 -16.93 -3.28
CA GLU A 248 17.07 -17.02 -4.26
C GLU A 248 15.77 -16.47 -3.63
N LEU A 249 14.95 -15.81 -4.44
CA LEU A 249 13.61 -15.40 -4.04
C LEU A 249 12.61 -16.20 -4.87
N VAL A 250 11.81 -17.02 -4.20
CA VAL A 250 10.77 -17.85 -4.82
C VAL A 250 9.40 -17.49 -4.27
N VAL A 251 8.50 -17.12 -5.15
CA VAL A 251 7.08 -16.91 -4.86
C VAL A 251 6.31 -17.92 -5.71
N GLU A 252 5.73 -18.92 -5.07
CA GLU A 252 4.98 -19.96 -5.77
C GLU A 252 3.63 -19.45 -6.29
N ASP A 253 2.86 -20.33 -6.95
CA ASP A 253 1.58 -19.99 -7.58
C ASP A 253 0.54 -19.46 -6.59
N ASP A 254 -0.38 -18.61 -7.07
CA ASP A 254 -1.54 -18.10 -6.34
C ASP A 254 -1.22 -17.30 -5.08
N VAL A 255 0.03 -16.87 -4.89
CA VAL A 255 0.44 -16.02 -3.75
C VAL A 255 -0.08 -14.58 -3.96
N VAL A 256 -0.58 -13.97 -2.89
CA VAL A 256 -0.98 -12.55 -2.89
C VAL A 256 -0.11 -11.79 -1.89
N ILE A 257 0.63 -10.79 -2.38
CA ILE A 257 1.49 -9.92 -1.57
C ILE A 257 0.85 -8.53 -1.49
N GLY A 258 0.47 -8.13 -0.29
CA GLY A 258 -0.22 -6.88 0.01
C GLY A 258 0.63 -5.64 -0.22
N PRO A 259 -0.02 -4.47 -0.34
CA PRO A 259 0.66 -3.21 -0.62
C PRO A 259 1.69 -2.84 0.44
N GLY A 260 2.78 -2.21 0.00
CA GLY A 260 3.85 -1.73 0.88
C GLY A 260 4.71 -2.81 1.53
N ALA A 261 4.53 -4.09 1.17
CA ALA A 261 5.32 -5.20 1.72
C ALA A 261 6.78 -5.15 1.25
N MET A 262 7.67 -5.80 2.01
CA MET A 262 9.06 -6.01 1.64
C MET A 262 9.39 -7.49 1.70
N ILE A 263 9.78 -8.06 0.56
CA ILE A 263 10.06 -9.48 0.42
C ILE A 263 11.52 -9.64 0.03
N HIS A 264 12.27 -10.27 0.89
CA HIS A 264 13.71 -10.44 0.73
C HIS A 264 14.08 -11.91 0.66
N GLY A 265 14.78 -12.34 -0.42
CA GLY A 265 15.41 -13.63 -0.62
C GLY A 265 14.82 -14.85 0.10
N CYS A 266 13.52 -15.05 0.02
CA CYS A 266 12.78 -16.06 0.77
C CYS A 266 12.00 -17.01 -0.16
N HIS A 267 11.38 -18.01 0.43
CA HIS A 267 10.46 -18.90 -0.26
C HIS A 267 9.04 -18.75 0.33
N LEU A 268 8.09 -18.33 -0.48
CA LEU A 268 6.66 -18.27 -0.16
C LEU A 268 5.94 -19.40 -0.88
N GLY A 269 5.38 -20.35 -0.13
CA GLY A 269 4.61 -21.47 -0.66
C GLY A 269 3.28 -21.03 -1.30
N ALA A 270 2.77 -21.85 -2.20
CA ALA A 270 1.60 -21.57 -3.02
C ALA A 270 0.37 -21.16 -2.19
N GLY A 271 -0.40 -20.21 -2.70
CA GLY A 271 -1.63 -19.72 -2.05
C GLY A 271 -1.41 -18.97 -0.74
N THR A 272 -0.16 -18.58 -0.41
CA THR A 272 0.15 -17.77 0.78
C THR A 272 -0.34 -16.34 0.59
N VAL A 273 -0.91 -15.75 1.64
CA VAL A 273 -1.28 -14.34 1.70
C VAL A 273 -0.30 -13.59 2.60
N VAL A 274 0.38 -12.61 2.04
CA VAL A 274 1.19 -11.63 2.78
C VAL A 274 0.34 -10.37 2.91
N GLU A 275 -0.07 -10.03 4.13
CA GLU A 275 -0.90 -8.84 4.37
C GLU A 275 -0.08 -7.54 4.23
N PRO A 276 -0.75 -6.36 4.13
CA PRO A 276 -0.10 -5.07 3.88
C PRO A 276 1.09 -4.76 4.79
N ALA A 277 2.14 -4.18 4.21
CA ALA A 277 3.36 -3.73 4.89
C ALA A 277 4.10 -4.80 5.72
N ALA A 278 3.85 -6.08 5.49
CA ALA A 278 4.63 -7.17 6.12
C ALA A 278 6.04 -7.24 5.52
N ILE A 279 6.97 -7.75 6.30
CA ILE A 279 8.37 -7.93 5.94
C ILE A 279 8.71 -9.42 6.02
N VAL A 280 9.29 -9.97 4.94
CA VAL A 280 9.77 -11.36 4.92
C VAL A 280 11.26 -11.35 4.59
N CYS A 281 12.09 -11.78 5.56
CA CYS A 281 13.54 -11.66 5.44
C CYS A 281 14.19 -12.90 4.76
N ASP A 282 15.44 -12.69 4.34
CA ASP A 282 16.25 -13.65 3.59
C ASP A 282 16.29 -15.04 4.19
N SER A 283 16.36 -16.03 3.29
CA SER A 283 16.51 -17.46 3.60
C SER A 283 15.37 -18.03 4.48
N SER A 284 14.29 -17.25 4.71
CA SER A 284 13.10 -17.78 5.38
C SER A 284 12.25 -18.62 4.43
N ARG A 285 11.48 -19.55 4.99
CA ARG A 285 10.52 -20.38 4.25
C ARG A 285 9.18 -20.35 4.96
N VAL A 286 8.14 -20.03 4.21
CA VAL A 286 6.76 -20.05 4.68
C VAL A 286 6.00 -21.06 3.83
N GLY A 287 5.39 -22.05 4.48
CA GLY A 287 4.66 -23.12 3.80
C GLY A 287 3.40 -22.62 3.09
N ALA A 288 2.88 -23.49 2.21
CA ALA A 288 1.74 -23.17 1.37
C ALA A 288 0.47 -22.81 2.17
N GLY A 289 -0.38 -21.96 1.60
CA GLY A 289 -1.67 -21.59 2.20
C GLY A 289 -1.58 -20.86 3.53
N SER A 290 -0.44 -20.22 3.82
CA SER A 290 -0.20 -19.50 5.06
C SER A 290 -0.68 -18.05 5.00
N VAL A 291 -0.78 -17.40 6.15
CA VAL A 291 -1.06 -15.95 6.25
C VAL A 291 0.03 -15.28 7.08
N ILE A 292 0.66 -14.26 6.51
CA ILE A 292 1.56 -13.35 7.23
C ILE A 292 0.78 -12.06 7.49
N ARG A 293 0.51 -11.76 8.76
CA ARG A 293 -0.33 -10.63 9.17
C ARG A 293 0.29 -9.28 8.80
N ALA A 294 -0.55 -8.25 8.71
CA ALA A 294 -0.15 -6.89 8.38
C ALA A 294 0.98 -6.39 9.30
N GLY A 295 2.03 -5.84 8.69
CA GLY A 295 3.19 -5.32 9.41
C GLY A 295 4.02 -6.35 10.18
N ALA A 296 3.72 -7.65 10.09
CA ALA A 296 4.53 -8.69 10.72
C ALA A 296 5.92 -8.78 10.06
N CYS A 297 6.93 -9.19 10.82
CA CYS A 297 8.30 -9.35 10.32
C CYS A 297 8.78 -10.79 10.50
N VAL A 298 8.76 -11.57 9.42
CA VAL A 298 9.33 -12.91 9.38
C VAL A 298 10.85 -12.79 9.36
N LYS A 299 11.51 -13.27 10.43
CA LYS A 299 12.96 -13.19 10.58
C LYS A 299 13.71 -14.00 9.54
N GLN A 300 14.94 -13.61 9.28
CA GLN A 300 15.89 -14.35 8.46
C GLN A 300 16.01 -15.81 8.94
N ARG A 301 16.01 -16.76 7.99
CA ARG A 301 16.13 -18.20 8.21
C ARG A 301 14.98 -18.85 9.00
N ALA A 302 13.92 -18.11 9.31
CA ALA A 302 12.73 -18.70 9.93
C ALA A 302 12.07 -19.71 9.00
N ARG A 303 11.46 -20.75 9.57
CA ARG A 303 10.74 -21.79 8.83
C ARG A 303 9.40 -22.02 9.46
N PHE A 304 8.36 -22.04 8.64
CA PHE A 304 7.00 -22.29 9.07
C PHE A 304 6.36 -23.30 8.12
N ASP A 305 5.57 -24.18 8.67
CA ASP A 305 4.84 -25.21 7.95
C ASP A 305 3.67 -24.62 7.14
N ASP A 306 3.00 -25.46 6.36
CA ASP A 306 1.82 -25.08 5.59
C ASP A 306 0.71 -24.57 6.50
N ARG A 307 -0.07 -23.61 5.99
CA ARG A 307 -1.25 -23.03 6.64
C ARG A 307 -0.97 -22.34 7.98
N ALA A 308 0.26 -21.89 8.19
CA ALA A 308 0.62 -21.12 9.38
C ALA A 308 0.02 -19.72 9.34
N VAL A 309 -0.44 -19.23 10.50
CA VAL A 309 -0.79 -17.82 10.73
C VAL A 309 0.33 -17.17 11.51
N LEU A 310 1.01 -16.19 10.87
CA LEU A 310 2.20 -15.53 11.41
C LEU A 310 1.88 -14.09 11.79
N ASP A 311 2.26 -13.68 13.00
CA ASP A 311 2.02 -12.32 13.48
C ASP A 311 3.14 -11.86 14.42
N GLY A 312 3.33 -10.55 14.51
CA GLY A 312 4.29 -9.91 15.40
C GLY A 312 5.56 -9.39 14.73
N PHE A 313 6.35 -8.66 15.53
CA PHE A 313 7.63 -8.05 15.13
C PHE A 313 8.70 -8.35 16.20
N PRO A 314 9.42 -9.48 16.12
CA PRO A 314 9.45 -10.52 15.09
C PRO A 314 8.19 -11.40 15.07
N ALA A 315 7.85 -11.92 13.87
CA ALA A 315 6.72 -12.80 13.69
C ALA A 315 6.94 -14.17 14.32
N VAL A 316 5.87 -14.67 14.96
CA VAL A 316 5.74 -16.02 15.47
C VAL A 316 4.47 -16.65 14.90
N GLN A 317 4.38 -17.97 14.92
CA GLN A 317 3.14 -18.64 14.58
C GLN A 317 2.13 -18.50 15.70
N VAL A 318 1.01 -17.83 15.41
CA VAL A 318 -0.08 -17.58 16.37
C VAL A 318 -1.28 -18.50 16.16
N GLY A 319 -1.26 -19.29 15.10
CA GLY A 319 -2.32 -20.24 14.76
C GLY A 319 -2.03 -21.01 13.48
N SER A 320 -3.01 -21.80 13.07
CA SER A 320 -3.02 -22.53 11.79
C SER A 320 -4.41 -22.44 11.17
N LEU A 321 -4.46 -22.53 9.83
CA LEU A 321 -5.70 -22.51 9.07
C LEU A 321 -6.14 -23.94 8.74
N ASP A 322 -7.46 -24.17 8.69
CA ASP A 322 -8.03 -25.46 8.25
C ASP A 322 -7.93 -25.62 6.73
N ALA A 323 -7.99 -24.52 5.99
CA ALA A 323 -7.85 -24.44 4.54
C ALA A 323 -6.99 -23.26 4.12
N ALA A 324 -6.46 -23.28 2.89
CA ALA A 324 -5.75 -22.13 2.35
C ALA A 324 -6.64 -20.87 2.35
N PRO A 325 -6.07 -19.68 2.61
CA PRO A 325 -6.83 -18.44 2.62
C PRO A 325 -7.37 -18.14 1.22
N GLY A 326 -8.57 -17.57 1.16
CA GLY A 326 -9.10 -17.03 -0.09
C GLY A 326 -8.36 -15.75 -0.50
N ARG A 327 -8.56 -15.34 -1.77
CA ARG A 327 -8.03 -14.05 -2.27
C ARG A 327 -8.62 -12.91 -1.43
N PRO A 328 -7.79 -12.05 -0.84
CA PRO A 328 -8.27 -10.93 -0.04
C PRO A 328 -9.06 -9.92 -0.89
N ALA A 329 -10.07 -9.27 -0.30
CA ALA A 329 -10.90 -8.29 -1.00
C ALA A 329 -10.13 -7.03 -1.45
N TRP A 330 -8.98 -6.76 -0.84
CA TRP A 330 -8.07 -5.67 -1.24
C TRP A 330 -7.12 -6.06 -2.38
N ALA A 331 -7.09 -7.31 -2.82
CA ALA A 331 -6.35 -7.73 -4.00
C ALA A 331 -6.98 -7.14 -5.28
N PHE A 332 -6.26 -7.22 -6.39
CA PHE A 332 -6.84 -6.89 -7.69
C PHE A 332 -7.92 -7.90 -8.07
N ASP A 333 -8.99 -7.38 -8.66
CA ASP A 333 -9.89 -8.21 -9.43
C ASP A 333 -9.38 -8.26 -10.87
N PRO A 334 -9.01 -9.43 -11.40
CA PRO A 334 -8.54 -9.53 -12.78
C PRO A 334 -9.53 -8.96 -13.81
N GLU A 335 -10.82 -8.97 -13.51
CA GLU A 335 -11.88 -8.43 -14.38
C GLU A 335 -11.83 -6.88 -14.46
N ASP A 336 -11.27 -6.20 -13.47
CA ASP A 336 -11.11 -4.74 -13.46
C ASP A 336 -9.86 -4.27 -14.25
N LEU A 337 -9.02 -5.19 -14.72
CA LEU A 337 -7.79 -4.86 -15.44
C LEU A 337 -7.98 -4.92 -16.95
N PRO A 338 -7.22 -4.11 -17.71
CA PRO A 338 -7.22 -4.22 -19.16
C PRO A 338 -6.83 -5.63 -19.60
N THR A 339 -7.59 -6.20 -20.53
CA THR A 339 -7.18 -7.46 -21.16
C THR A 339 -5.89 -7.22 -21.93
N PRO A 340 -4.80 -7.97 -21.68
CA PRO A 340 -3.58 -7.84 -22.46
C PRO A 340 -3.90 -8.05 -23.94
N LEU A 341 -3.53 -7.07 -24.79
CA LEU A 341 -3.63 -7.27 -26.22
C LEU A 341 -2.60 -8.33 -26.63
N PRO A 342 -2.98 -9.31 -27.50
CA PRO A 342 -2.02 -10.22 -28.04
C PRO A 342 -0.95 -9.41 -28.78
N LEU A 343 0.33 -9.78 -28.58
CA LEU A 343 1.43 -9.21 -29.36
C LEU A 343 1.12 -9.41 -30.84
N ALA A 344 1.21 -8.35 -31.62
CA ALA A 344 1.19 -8.47 -33.07
C ALA A 344 2.35 -9.40 -33.49
N PRO A 345 2.10 -10.37 -34.40
CA PRO A 345 3.10 -11.33 -34.81
C PRO A 345 4.31 -10.70 -35.48
#